data_2a58c3bf13be0279896ad7284fc835ed
#
_entry.id   2a58c3bf13be0279896ad7284fc835ed
#
_cell.length_a   1.000
_cell.length_b   1.000
_cell.length_c   1.000
_cell.angle_alpha   90.00
_cell.angle_beta   90.00
_cell.angle_gamma   90.00
#
_symmetry.space_group_name_H-M   'P 1'
#
loop_
_entity.id
_entity.type
_entity.pdbx_description
1 polymer ?
#
loop_
_entity_poly.entity_id
_entity_poly.type
_entity_poly.pdbx_seq_one_letter_code
_entity_poly.pdbx_strand_id
1 'polypeptide(L)'
;SVLDLSGQVSQVVEMEAVTEFSGEEVEGLRDSIRVTSIAGTGHSQTMVREDLELADSMPTIQKIIRKNANVRINEKKAADNKVVVHGDVDLKLLYLCQDEDEPVQYISHSIPFSHVVEIQGAYQGMECWADATVTEFYADPREDINGEKRIIDTELILAIDAQIFEAQEGEIITDAYSPRIAMEVKKRKIKVKQFVGESQGHTMVKESVTFPDGVPRARKILYVEARPIITDNALEKGKAAVEGILACQVVYQTNEPDVPVASFQQEIPFRHTMEIDGVQPDMDCESEATAEDINYALLAQDEVELKIPVLCRVSVSQIIEKDVIISAEETEETKGKEPGIYIYYVKPDDTLWSIAKKYNTTISNILKYNTMENETLAPGTRLLIFKKLDSSVI
;
A
#
# COMPACT_ATOMS: atom_id res chain seq x y z
N SER A 1 -25.51 -2.35 -11.73
CA SER A 1 -24.42 -2.75 -10.82
C SER A 1 -23.10 -2.29 -11.42
N VAL A 2 -22.34 -1.57 -10.66
CA VAL A 2 -20.96 -1.18 -11.02
C VAL A 2 -20.05 -2.21 -10.33
N LEU A 3 -19.18 -2.86 -11.12
CA LEU A 3 -18.15 -3.74 -10.61
C LEU A 3 -16.82 -2.97 -10.67
N ASP A 4 -16.21 -2.74 -9.52
CA ASP A 4 -14.84 -2.26 -9.44
C ASP A 4 -13.91 -3.48 -9.44
N LEU A 5 -13.02 -3.53 -10.41
CA LEU A 5 -12.00 -4.56 -10.51
C LEU A 5 -10.63 -3.89 -10.34
N SER A 6 -9.88 -4.33 -9.36
CA SER A 6 -8.46 -3.98 -9.23
C SER A 6 -7.61 -5.22 -9.45
N GLY A 7 -6.46 -5.06 -10.10
CA GLY A 7 -5.54 -6.16 -10.31
C GLY A 7 -4.11 -5.64 -10.39
N GLN A 8 -3.21 -6.34 -9.73
CA GLN A 8 -1.78 -6.09 -9.81
C GLN A 8 -1.11 -7.26 -10.52
N VAL A 9 -0.33 -6.96 -11.56
CA VAL A 9 0.48 -7.95 -12.27
C VAL A 9 1.94 -7.62 -12.04
N SER A 10 2.69 -8.58 -11.51
CA SER A 10 4.13 -8.47 -11.32
C SER A 10 4.86 -9.54 -12.13
N GLN A 11 6.02 -9.18 -12.65
CA GLN A 11 6.92 -10.11 -13.33
C GLN A 11 8.26 -10.11 -12.61
N VAL A 12 8.75 -11.29 -12.25
CA VAL A 12 10.12 -11.45 -11.76
C VAL A 12 11.05 -11.38 -12.96
N VAL A 13 12.00 -10.44 -12.93
CA VAL A 13 13.04 -10.31 -13.95
C VAL A 13 14.37 -10.64 -13.30
N GLU A 14 14.98 -11.73 -13.72
CA GLU A 14 16.35 -12.07 -13.36
C GLU A 14 17.33 -11.25 -14.18
N MET A 15 18.35 -10.71 -13.54
CA MET A 15 19.38 -9.91 -14.17
C MET A 15 20.75 -10.30 -13.64
N GLU A 16 21.64 -10.62 -14.54
CA GLU A 16 23.07 -10.77 -14.20
C GLU A 16 23.69 -9.38 -14.04
N ALA A 17 24.39 -9.17 -12.93
CA ALA A 17 25.13 -7.96 -12.63
C ALA A 17 26.55 -8.31 -12.18
N VAL A 18 27.50 -7.45 -12.51
CA VAL A 18 28.88 -7.59 -12.00
C VAL A 18 28.89 -7.16 -10.53
N THR A 19 29.27 -8.08 -9.65
CA THR A 19 29.36 -7.85 -8.19
C THR A 19 30.79 -7.61 -7.73
N GLU A 20 31.77 -8.17 -8.45
CA GLU A 20 33.20 -8.02 -8.17
C GLU A 20 34.04 -8.01 -9.45
N PHE A 21 35.19 -7.37 -9.36
CA PHE A 21 36.21 -7.43 -10.39
C PHE A 21 37.39 -8.30 -9.92
N SER A 22 37.78 -9.26 -10.74
CA SER A 22 39.00 -10.04 -10.53
C SER A 22 40.18 -9.26 -11.10
N GLY A 23 40.89 -8.50 -10.26
CA GLY A 23 42.12 -7.77 -10.65
C GLY A 23 42.39 -6.57 -9.74
N GLU A 24 43.68 -6.34 -9.43
CA GLU A 24 44.13 -5.27 -8.52
C GLU A 24 44.03 -3.85 -9.12
N GLU A 25 43.60 -3.74 -10.40
CA GLU A 25 43.74 -2.49 -11.15
C GLU A 25 42.38 -1.92 -11.63
N VAL A 26 41.27 -2.44 -11.12
CA VAL A 26 39.92 -1.95 -11.47
C VAL A 26 39.28 -1.24 -10.29
N GLU A 27 38.92 0.01 -10.50
CA GLU A 27 38.14 0.79 -9.55
C GLU A 27 36.65 0.63 -9.88
N GLY A 28 35.84 0.33 -8.88
CA GLY A 28 34.40 0.17 -8.99
C GLY A 28 33.64 1.17 -8.13
N LEU A 29 32.72 1.92 -8.70
CA LEU A 29 31.82 2.79 -7.95
C LEU A 29 30.64 1.95 -7.44
N ARG A 30 30.63 1.74 -6.13
CA ARG A 30 29.58 0.97 -5.45
C ARG A 30 28.47 1.90 -4.96
N ASP A 31 27.26 1.42 -5.02
CA ASP A 31 26.08 2.10 -4.46
C ASP A 31 25.20 1.06 -3.79
N SER A 32 24.52 1.46 -2.72
CA SER A 32 23.57 0.59 -2.03
C SER A 32 22.22 0.60 -2.72
N ILE A 33 21.60 -0.57 -2.77
CA ILE A 33 20.24 -0.73 -3.26
C ILE A 33 19.43 -1.51 -2.22
N ARG A 34 18.24 -1.03 -1.94
CA ARG A 34 17.27 -1.75 -1.12
C ARG A 34 16.08 -2.11 -2.00
N VAL A 35 15.79 -3.38 -2.12
CA VAL A 35 14.70 -3.91 -2.92
C VAL A 35 13.76 -4.70 -2.00
N THR A 36 12.48 -4.39 -2.05
CA THR A 36 11.45 -5.21 -1.41
C THR A 36 10.83 -6.11 -2.48
N SER A 37 10.90 -7.40 -2.28
CA SER A 37 10.32 -8.41 -3.17
C SER A 37 9.25 -9.23 -2.47
N ILE A 38 8.28 -9.73 -3.23
CA ILE A 38 7.34 -10.73 -2.73
C ILE A 38 8.10 -12.03 -2.53
N ALA A 39 8.23 -12.45 -1.26
CA ALA A 39 8.93 -13.68 -0.89
C ALA A 39 8.02 -14.91 -0.97
N GLY A 40 6.71 -14.72 -0.86
CA GLY A 40 5.73 -15.79 -0.99
C GLY A 40 4.30 -15.27 -1.00
N THR A 41 3.42 -16.09 -1.55
CA THR A 41 1.98 -15.83 -1.61
C THR A 41 1.21 -17.07 -1.14
N GLY A 42 0.08 -16.86 -0.52
CA GLY A 42 -0.82 -17.92 -0.09
C GLY A 42 -2.28 -17.53 -0.30
N HIS A 43 -3.08 -18.54 -0.61
CA HIS A 43 -4.54 -18.43 -0.73
C HIS A 43 -5.19 -19.51 0.12
N SER A 44 -6.21 -19.16 0.86
CA SER A 44 -6.96 -20.10 1.70
C SER A 44 -8.42 -19.69 1.81
N GLN A 45 -9.26 -20.64 2.18
CA GLN A 45 -10.67 -20.40 2.47
C GLN A 45 -11.00 -20.85 3.88
N THR A 46 -11.91 -20.14 4.51
CA THR A 46 -12.44 -20.53 5.83
C THR A 46 -13.94 -20.32 5.89
N MET A 47 -14.58 -21.12 6.72
CA MET A 47 -16.00 -21.02 7.00
C MET A 47 -16.20 -20.36 8.35
N VAL A 48 -17.05 -19.34 8.39
CA VAL A 48 -17.49 -18.68 9.62
C VAL A 48 -18.97 -18.99 9.80
N ARG A 49 -19.34 -19.48 10.95
CA ARG A 49 -20.72 -19.86 11.31
C ARG A 49 -21.11 -19.24 12.62
N GLU A 50 -22.34 -18.71 12.69
CA GLU A 50 -22.93 -18.23 13.94
C GLU A 50 -24.46 -18.27 13.87
N ASP A 51 -25.07 -18.67 14.98
CA ASP A 51 -26.52 -18.56 15.21
C ASP A 51 -26.81 -17.21 15.85
N LEU A 52 -27.46 -16.29 15.13
CA LEU A 52 -27.82 -14.97 15.62
C LEU A 52 -29.20 -15.02 16.24
N GLU A 53 -29.27 -14.82 17.56
CA GLU A 53 -30.56 -14.72 18.28
C GLU A 53 -31.08 -13.28 18.24
N LEU A 54 -32.36 -13.13 17.90
CA LEU A 54 -33.05 -11.84 17.97
C LEU A 54 -33.21 -11.43 19.44
N ALA A 55 -32.94 -10.14 19.73
CA ALA A 55 -33.30 -9.57 21.03
C ALA A 55 -34.81 -9.71 21.29
N ASP A 56 -35.21 -9.90 22.57
CA ASP A 56 -36.61 -10.10 22.96
C ASP A 56 -37.55 -9.00 22.48
N SER A 57 -37.05 -7.79 22.33
CA SER A 57 -37.79 -6.64 21.80
C SER A 57 -38.04 -6.63 20.31
N MET A 58 -37.37 -7.52 19.55
CA MET A 58 -37.51 -7.58 18.10
C MET A 58 -38.62 -8.58 17.70
N PRO A 59 -39.43 -8.27 16.67
CA PRO A 59 -40.46 -9.17 16.20
C PRO A 59 -39.85 -10.37 15.45
N THR A 60 -40.61 -11.47 15.38
CA THR A 60 -40.24 -12.73 14.72
C THR A 60 -40.03 -12.57 13.23
N ILE A 61 -39.15 -13.37 12.66
CA ILE A 61 -38.77 -13.32 11.24
C ILE A 61 -39.81 -14.05 10.38
N GLN A 62 -40.38 -13.33 9.46
CA GLN A 62 -41.20 -13.96 8.40
C GLN A 62 -40.28 -14.38 7.24
N LYS A 63 -39.42 -13.47 6.77
CA LYS A 63 -38.53 -13.69 5.63
C LYS A 63 -37.37 -12.71 5.64
N ILE A 64 -36.14 -13.18 5.38
CA ILE A 64 -34.99 -12.33 5.09
C ILE A 64 -35.11 -11.80 3.66
N ILE A 65 -35.07 -10.47 3.48
CA ILE A 65 -35.26 -9.80 2.18
C ILE A 65 -33.94 -9.25 1.61
N ARG A 66 -32.99 -8.90 2.49
CA ARG A 66 -31.65 -8.47 2.08
C ARG A 66 -30.62 -8.95 3.09
N LYS A 67 -29.51 -9.42 2.57
CA LYS A 67 -28.34 -9.79 3.37
C LYS A 67 -27.09 -9.19 2.75
N ASN A 68 -26.21 -8.63 3.56
CA ASN A 68 -24.91 -8.12 3.15
C ASN A 68 -23.89 -8.49 4.22
N ALA A 69 -22.65 -8.76 3.80
CA ALA A 69 -21.55 -9.05 4.69
C ALA A 69 -20.27 -8.41 4.16
N ASN A 70 -19.54 -7.75 5.02
CA ASN A 70 -18.23 -7.17 4.73
C ASN A 70 -17.19 -7.76 5.67
N VAL A 71 -15.98 -8.01 5.17
CA VAL A 71 -14.87 -8.46 6.01
C VAL A 71 -13.95 -7.28 6.30
N ARG A 72 -13.52 -7.20 7.55
CA ARG A 72 -12.52 -6.23 8.00
C ARG A 72 -11.38 -6.99 8.68
N ILE A 73 -10.16 -6.83 8.16
CA ILE A 73 -8.96 -7.37 8.79
C ILE A 73 -8.46 -6.36 9.84
N ASN A 74 -8.39 -6.79 11.09
CA ASN A 74 -7.92 -5.99 12.21
C ASN A 74 -6.42 -6.18 12.45
N GLU A 75 -5.94 -7.41 12.27
CA GLU A 75 -4.55 -7.77 12.53
C GLU A 75 -4.07 -8.83 11.54
N LYS A 76 -2.84 -8.68 11.08
CA LYS A 76 -2.12 -9.65 10.25
C LYS A 76 -0.69 -9.76 10.74
N LYS A 77 -0.19 -10.98 10.86
CA LYS A 77 1.18 -11.26 11.35
C LYS A 77 1.80 -12.43 10.62
N ALA A 78 3.02 -12.24 10.12
CA ALA A 78 3.85 -13.33 9.66
C ALA A 78 4.42 -14.13 10.85
N ALA A 79 4.39 -15.43 10.74
CA ALA A 79 4.97 -16.40 11.68
C ALA A 79 5.60 -17.53 10.86
N ASP A 80 6.24 -18.51 11.52
CA ASP A 80 6.96 -19.59 10.84
C ASP A 80 6.08 -20.35 9.85
N ASN A 81 6.37 -20.19 8.56
CA ASN A 81 5.67 -20.76 7.40
C ASN A 81 4.18 -20.41 7.27
N LYS A 82 3.74 -19.29 7.82
CA LYS A 82 2.34 -18.87 7.78
C LYS A 82 2.14 -17.37 8.00
N VAL A 83 0.97 -16.89 7.59
CA VAL A 83 0.42 -15.60 8.00
C VAL A 83 -0.84 -15.84 8.80
N VAL A 84 -0.92 -15.27 9.99
CA VAL A 84 -2.10 -15.32 10.85
C VAL A 84 -2.90 -14.04 10.62
N VAL A 85 -4.19 -14.18 10.35
CA VAL A 85 -5.13 -13.09 10.07
C VAL A 85 -6.24 -13.14 11.12
N HIS A 86 -6.48 -12.00 11.76
CA HIS A 86 -7.64 -11.77 12.64
C HIS A 86 -8.49 -10.65 12.09
N GLY A 87 -9.79 -10.81 12.16
CA GLY A 87 -10.72 -9.81 11.65
C GLY A 87 -12.14 -10.04 12.14
N ASP A 88 -13.04 -9.22 11.62
CA ASP A 88 -14.48 -9.30 11.85
C ASP A 88 -15.22 -9.39 10.51
N VAL A 89 -16.33 -10.13 10.53
CA VAL A 89 -17.32 -10.13 9.46
C VAL A 89 -18.53 -9.35 9.93
N ASP A 90 -18.73 -8.18 9.35
CA ASP A 90 -19.85 -7.29 9.68
C ASP A 90 -21.07 -7.66 8.82
N LEU A 91 -22.08 -8.25 9.47
CA LEU A 91 -23.34 -8.65 8.85
C LEU A 91 -24.39 -7.54 8.94
N LYS A 92 -25.15 -7.38 7.85
CA LYS A 92 -26.30 -6.48 7.79
C LYS A 92 -27.47 -7.22 7.13
N LEU A 93 -28.56 -7.36 7.85
CA LEU A 93 -29.73 -8.11 7.44
C LEU A 93 -30.98 -7.24 7.51
N LEU A 94 -31.82 -7.28 6.48
CA LEU A 94 -33.19 -6.78 6.49
C LEU A 94 -34.13 -7.96 6.43
N TYR A 95 -35.14 -7.99 7.30
CA TYR A 95 -36.16 -9.02 7.30
C TYR A 95 -37.56 -8.44 7.44
N LEU A 96 -38.53 -9.17 6.89
CA LEU A 96 -39.95 -8.95 7.09
C LEU A 96 -40.39 -9.61 8.39
N CYS A 97 -41.24 -8.93 9.15
CA CYS A 97 -41.91 -9.44 10.32
C CYS A 97 -43.43 -9.34 10.16
N GLN A 98 -44.20 -9.82 11.16
CA GLN A 98 -45.67 -9.79 11.12
C GLN A 98 -46.23 -8.48 11.74
N ASP A 99 -45.39 -7.53 12.10
CA ASP A 99 -45.83 -6.25 12.59
C ASP A 99 -46.31 -5.39 11.41
N GLU A 100 -47.59 -4.98 11.46
CA GLU A 100 -48.20 -4.17 10.39
C GLU A 100 -47.71 -2.72 10.41
N ASP A 101 -47.29 -2.22 11.57
CA ASP A 101 -46.79 -0.85 11.74
C ASP A 101 -45.32 -0.73 11.34
N GLU A 102 -44.51 -1.77 11.61
CA GLU A 102 -43.07 -1.84 11.30
C GLU A 102 -42.71 -3.15 10.58
N PRO A 103 -43.17 -3.36 9.35
CA PRO A 103 -43.06 -4.66 8.67
C PRO A 103 -41.63 -5.04 8.30
N VAL A 104 -40.69 -4.08 8.29
CA VAL A 104 -39.29 -4.31 7.94
C VAL A 104 -38.39 -3.95 9.12
N GLN A 105 -37.57 -4.91 9.51
CA GLN A 105 -36.60 -4.75 10.57
C GLN A 105 -35.17 -4.91 10.05
N TYR A 106 -34.22 -4.28 10.75
CA TYR A 106 -32.79 -4.30 10.45
C TYR A 106 -32.00 -4.90 11.61
N ILE A 107 -31.02 -5.75 11.26
CA ILE A 107 -30.07 -6.32 12.21
C ILE A 107 -28.66 -6.03 11.68
N SER A 108 -27.78 -5.63 12.59
CA SER A 108 -26.33 -5.58 12.38
C SER A 108 -25.64 -6.43 13.43
N HIS A 109 -24.73 -7.27 13.01
CA HIS A 109 -23.94 -8.13 13.90
C HIS A 109 -22.53 -8.29 13.36
N SER A 110 -21.55 -8.40 14.25
CA SER A 110 -20.13 -8.56 13.88
C SER A 110 -19.62 -9.88 14.44
N ILE A 111 -19.10 -10.75 13.55
CA ILE A 111 -18.60 -12.08 13.89
C ILE A 111 -17.07 -12.06 13.81
N PRO A 112 -16.36 -12.25 14.91
CA PRO A 112 -14.90 -12.32 14.89
C PRO A 112 -14.43 -13.62 14.23
N PHE A 113 -13.35 -13.54 13.44
CA PHE A 113 -12.70 -14.71 12.87
C PHE A 113 -11.19 -14.65 13.05
N SER A 114 -10.59 -15.82 13.04
CA SER A 114 -9.14 -16.03 13.01
C SER A 114 -8.82 -17.14 12.02
N HIS A 115 -7.87 -16.88 11.13
CA HIS A 115 -7.47 -17.86 10.14
C HIS A 115 -5.96 -17.83 9.90
N VAL A 116 -5.44 -18.97 9.41
CA VAL A 116 -4.04 -19.15 9.09
C VAL A 116 -3.89 -19.44 7.60
N VAL A 117 -3.11 -18.63 6.91
CA VAL A 117 -2.71 -18.86 5.53
C VAL A 117 -1.30 -19.42 5.53
N GLU A 118 -1.09 -20.63 5.00
CA GLU A 118 0.22 -21.26 4.90
C GLU A 118 1.02 -20.60 3.76
N ILE A 119 2.23 -20.11 4.11
CA ILE A 119 3.17 -19.51 3.15
C ILE A 119 4.57 -20.00 3.52
N GLN A 120 5.13 -20.88 2.73
CA GLN A 120 6.49 -21.40 2.98
C GLN A 120 7.52 -20.27 2.94
N GLY A 121 8.46 -20.31 3.89
CA GLY A 121 9.49 -19.30 4.01
C GLY A 121 9.10 -18.07 4.83
N ALA A 122 7.85 -17.95 5.27
CA ALA A 122 7.47 -16.93 6.23
C ALA A 122 8.16 -17.13 7.57
N TYR A 123 8.56 -16.02 8.21
CA TYR A 123 9.10 -16.02 9.57
C TYR A 123 8.62 -14.80 10.35
N GLN A 124 8.75 -14.87 11.66
CA GLN A 124 8.30 -13.80 12.55
C GLN A 124 9.04 -12.48 12.28
N GLY A 125 8.27 -11.42 12.09
CA GLY A 125 8.80 -10.07 11.83
C GLY A 125 8.91 -9.70 10.34
N MET A 126 8.60 -10.62 9.42
CA MET A 126 8.42 -10.25 8.01
C MET A 126 7.22 -9.33 7.85
N GLU A 127 7.35 -8.38 6.95
CA GLU A 127 6.22 -7.59 6.47
C GLU A 127 5.26 -8.50 5.69
N CYS A 128 3.96 -8.34 5.93
CA CYS A 128 2.95 -9.12 5.24
C CYS A 128 1.71 -8.26 4.88
N TRP A 129 1.09 -8.64 3.78
CA TRP A 129 -0.20 -8.12 3.36
C TRP A 129 -1.22 -9.24 3.39
N ALA A 130 -2.46 -8.93 3.71
CA ALA A 130 -3.57 -9.86 3.60
C ALA A 130 -4.85 -9.11 3.24
N ASP A 131 -5.70 -9.77 2.45
CA ASP A 131 -7.05 -9.35 2.12
C ASP A 131 -8.01 -10.52 2.30
N ALA A 132 -9.28 -10.20 2.61
CA ALA A 132 -10.30 -11.20 2.82
C ALA A 132 -11.63 -10.75 2.21
N THR A 133 -12.27 -11.64 1.46
CA THR A 133 -13.53 -11.38 0.79
C THR A 133 -14.55 -12.45 1.12
N VAL A 134 -15.84 -12.06 1.22
CA VAL A 134 -16.95 -13.00 1.36
C VAL A 134 -17.28 -13.56 -0.04
N THR A 135 -17.09 -14.86 -0.23
CA THR A 135 -17.44 -15.54 -1.49
C THR A 135 -18.85 -16.08 -1.48
N GLU A 136 -19.31 -16.57 -0.33
CA GLU A 136 -20.66 -17.08 -0.15
C GLU A 136 -21.22 -16.63 1.19
N PHE A 137 -22.51 -16.31 1.22
CA PHE A 137 -23.22 -15.95 2.44
C PHE A 137 -24.61 -16.56 2.46
N TYR A 138 -24.85 -17.45 3.42
CA TYR A 138 -26.13 -18.06 3.72
C TYR A 138 -26.67 -17.50 5.02
N ALA A 139 -27.96 -17.21 5.07
CA ALA A 139 -28.66 -16.74 6.28
C ALA A 139 -30.11 -17.20 6.20
N ASP A 140 -30.49 -18.13 7.07
CA ASP A 140 -31.82 -18.75 7.09
C ASP A 140 -32.47 -18.63 8.48
N PRO A 141 -33.74 -18.22 8.54
CA PRO A 141 -34.47 -18.13 9.81
C PRO A 141 -34.82 -19.53 10.33
N ARG A 142 -34.51 -19.76 11.61
CA ARG A 142 -34.75 -20.99 12.35
C ARG A 142 -35.62 -20.72 13.58
N GLU A 143 -36.43 -21.72 13.95
CA GLU A 143 -37.25 -21.68 15.15
C GLU A 143 -36.41 -21.84 16.41
N ASP A 144 -36.75 -21.09 17.43
CA ASP A 144 -36.25 -21.23 18.78
C ASP A 144 -36.95 -22.39 19.54
N ILE A 145 -36.67 -22.52 20.83
CA ILE A 145 -37.29 -23.55 21.70
C ILE A 145 -38.79 -23.38 21.86
N ASN A 146 -39.36 -22.23 21.54
CA ASN A 146 -40.79 -21.94 21.62
C ASN A 146 -41.51 -22.14 20.28
N GLY A 147 -40.80 -22.51 19.21
CA GLY A 147 -41.31 -22.66 17.86
C GLY A 147 -41.47 -21.32 17.12
N GLU A 148 -40.82 -20.28 17.59
CA GLU A 148 -40.82 -18.95 16.95
C GLU A 148 -39.55 -18.74 16.15
N LYS A 149 -39.65 -18.15 14.94
CA LYS A 149 -38.49 -17.84 14.08
C LYS A 149 -37.72 -16.62 14.64
N ARG A 150 -36.86 -16.89 15.58
CA ARG A 150 -36.06 -15.89 16.31
C ARG A 150 -34.53 -16.09 16.17
N ILE A 151 -34.12 -17.18 15.52
CA ILE A 151 -32.71 -17.50 15.27
C ILE A 151 -32.42 -17.33 13.78
N ILE A 152 -31.30 -16.75 13.43
CA ILE A 152 -30.78 -16.73 12.07
C ILE A 152 -29.52 -17.59 12.05
N ASP A 153 -29.61 -18.76 11.39
CA ASP A 153 -28.45 -19.61 11.11
C ASP A 153 -27.64 -18.95 9.99
N THR A 154 -26.41 -18.49 10.31
CA THR A 154 -25.55 -17.82 9.35
C THR A 154 -24.32 -18.65 9.04
N GLU A 155 -24.01 -18.77 7.74
CA GLU A 155 -22.81 -19.42 7.24
C GLU A 155 -22.18 -18.56 6.15
N LEU A 156 -20.89 -18.26 6.30
CA LEU A 156 -20.12 -17.47 5.36
C LEU A 156 -18.86 -18.23 4.95
N ILE A 157 -18.53 -18.16 3.68
CA ILE A 157 -17.24 -18.66 3.17
C ILE A 157 -16.39 -17.42 2.84
N LEU A 158 -15.23 -17.34 3.50
CA LEU A 158 -14.25 -16.28 3.26
C LEU A 158 -13.11 -16.83 2.43
N ALA A 159 -12.75 -16.13 1.36
CA ALA A 159 -11.48 -16.32 0.66
C ALA A 159 -10.47 -15.31 1.22
N ILE A 160 -9.28 -15.81 1.58
CA ILE A 160 -8.23 -15.00 2.20
C ILE A 160 -6.96 -15.15 1.36
N ASP A 161 -6.46 -14.03 0.87
CA ASP A 161 -5.19 -13.90 0.17
C ASP A 161 -4.15 -13.26 1.08
N ALA A 162 -2.93 -13.79 1.08
CA ALA A 162 -1.85 -13.21 1.86
C ALA A 162 -0.52 -13.24 1.09
N GLN A 163 0.33 -12.26 1.36
CA GLN A 163 1.66 -12.13 0.78
C GLN A 163 2.65 -11.77 1.88
N ILE A 164 3.88 -12.26 1.75
CA ILE A 164 5.01 -11.88 2.59
C ILE A 164 6.05 -11.16 1.74
N PHE A 165 6.70 -10.18 2.35
CA PHE A 165 7.70 -9.36 1.69
C PHE A 165 9.05 -9.54 2.35
N GLU A 166 10.09 -9.59 1.54
CA GLU A 166 11.47 -9.61 1.99
C GLU A 166 12.19 -8.35 1.48
N ALA A 167 12.76 -7.60 2.41
CA ALA A 167 13.62 -6.49 2.08
C ALA A 167 15.06 -6.98 1.98
N GLN A 168 15.65 -6.87 0.80
CA GLN A 168 17.04 -7.22 0.54
C GLN A 168 17.84 -5.94 0.34
N GLU A 169 18.93 -5.81 1.09
CA GLU A 169 19.93 -4.76 0.89
C GLU A 169 21.13 -5.39 0.19
N GLY A 170 21.56 -4.76 -0.89
CA GLY A 170 22.69 -5.22 -1.67
C GLY A 170 23.55 -4.05 -2.15
N GLU A 171 24.79 -4.36 -2.51
CA GLU A 171 25.65 -3.42 -3.22
C GLU A 171 25.62 -3.73 -4.69
N ILE A 172 25.49 -2.69 -5.51
CA ILE A 172 25.61 -2.74 -6.96
C ILE A 172 26.80 -1.90 -7.40
N ILE A 173 27.44 -2.30 -8.50
CA ILE A 173 28.49 -1.50 -9.14
C ILE A 173 27.84 -0.69 -10.25
N THR A 174 27.87 0.63 -10.09
CA THR A 174 27.19 1.58 -11.00
C THR A 174 28.13 2.13 -12.08
N ASP A 175 29.43 2.12 -11.80
CA ASP A 175 30.48 2.53 -12.74
C ASP A 175 31.79 1.81 -12.44
N ALA A 176 32.65 1.68 -13.46
CA ALA A 176 33.99 1.12 -13.30
C ALA A 176 34.97 1.74 -14.29
N TYR A 177 36.24 1.76 -13.91
CA TYR A 177 37.35 2.06 -14.78
C TYR A 177 38.64 1.47 -14.23
N SER A 178 39.64 1.31 -15.10
CA SER A 178 41.00 1.02 -14.63
C SER A 178 41.91 2.22 -14.91
N PRO A 179 42.78 2.60 -14.01
CA PRO A 179 43.83 3.61 -14.29
C PRO A 179 44.82 3.20 -15.36
N ARG A 180 45.00 1.90 -15.60
CA ARG A 180 46.06 1.36 -16.48
C ARG A 180 45.56 0.71 -17.75
N ILE A 181 44.43 0.03 -17.66
CA ILE A 181 43.89 -0.80 -18.73
C ILE A 181 42.69 -0.08 -19.37
N ALA A 182 42.60 -0.07 -20.68
CA ALA A 182 41.38 0.42 -21.32
C ALA A 182 40.28 -0.65 -21.20
N MET A 183 39.11 -0.21 -20.74
CA MET A 183 37.98 -1.09 -20.48
C MET A 183 36.74 -0.58 -21.20
N GLU A 184 35.99 -1.51 -21.78
CA GLU A 184 34.61 -1.29 -22.21
C GLU A 184 33.66 -1.76 -21.12
N VAL A 185 32.82 -0.85 -20.63
CA VAL A 185 31.86 -1.13 -19.56
C VAL A 185 30.46 -1.01 -20.14
N LYS A 186 29.69 -2.11 -20.12
CA LYS A 186 28.31 -2.12 -20.56
C LYS A 186 27.40 -1.94 -19.32
N LYS A 187 26.52 -0.97 -19.40
CA LYS A 187 25.58 -0.62 -18.33
C LYS A 187 24.14 -0.89 -18.77
N ARG A 188 23.32 -1.24 -17.81
CA ARG A 188 21.86 -1.33 -17.96
C ARG A 188 21.19 -0.46 -16.90
N LYS A 189 20.23 0.34 -17.31
CA LYS A 189 19.38 1.08 -16.38
C LYS A 189 18.33 0.16 -15.79
N ILE A 190 18.23 0.19 -14.48
CA ILE A 190 17.17 -0.46 -13.71
C ILE A 190 16.33 0.58 -13.01
N LYS A 191 15.03 0.30 -12.89
CA LYS A 191 14.09 1.07 -12.08
C LYS A 191 13.80 0.29 -10.83
N VAL A 192 13.98 0.94 -9.69
CA VAL A 192 13.76 0.32 -8.38
C VAL A 192 12.71 1.14 -7.65
N LYS A 193 11.64 0.48 -7.23
CA LYS A 193 10.65 1.08 -6.32
C LYS A 193 11.20 1.00 -4.91
N GLN A 194 11.48 2.14 -4.31
CA GLN A 194 11.99 2.26 -2.95
C GLN A 194 10.88 2.79 -2.06
N PHE A 195 10.57 2.08 -0.99
CA PHE A 195 9.64 2.53 0.04
C PHE A 195 10.21 3.76 0.76
N VAL A 196 9.39 4.79 0.94
CA VAL A 196 9.74 6.04 1.63
C VAL A 196 9.12 6.08 3.01
N GLY A 197 7.83 5.79 3.10
CA GLY A 197 7.11 5.79 4.37
C GLY A 197 5.62 5.50 4.20
N GLU A 198 4.98 5.21 5.32
CA GLU A 198 3.53 5.02 5.38
C GLU A 198 2.95 5.80 6.56
N SER A 199 1.69 6.14 6.46
CA SER A 199 0.93 6.76 7.55
C SER A 199 -0.54 6.36 7.46
N GLN A 200 -1.20 6.38 8.60
CA GLN A 200 -2.65 6.21 8.68
C GLN A 200 -3.25 7.24 9.62
N GLY A 201 -4.48 7.63 9.32
CA GLY A 201 -5.19 8.59 10.16
C GLY A 201 -6.69 8.55 9.92
N HIS A 202 -7.44 9.07 10.88
CA HIS A 202 -8.89 9.14 10.83
C HIS A 202 -9.35 10.55 10.54
N THR A 203 -10.34 10.68 9.68
CA THR A 203 -11.11 11.92 9.53
C THR A 203 -12.58 11.66 9.85
N MET A 204 -13.23 12.62 10.50
CA MET A 204 -14.66 12.54 10.81
C MET A 204 -15.43 13.40 9.81
N VAL A 205 -16.18 12.76 8.93
CA VAL A 205 -17.09 13.44 8.01
C VAL A 205 -18.44 13.62 8.70
N LYS A 206 -18.88 14.87 8.81
CA LYS A 206 -20.19 15.23 9.37
C LYS A 206 -20.97 16.01 8.33
N GLU A 207 -22.16 15.53 8.02
CA GLU A 207 -23.01 16.15 7.00
C GLU A 207 -24.49 16.04 7.40
N SER A 208 -25.24 17.12 7.19
CA SER A 208 -26.70 17.11 7.24
C SER A 208 -27.23 16.99 5.80
N VAL A 209 -27.88 15.87 5.53
CA VAL A 209 -28.35 15.53 4.19
C VAL A 209 -29.86 15.72 4.13
N THR A 210 -30.30 16.64 3.28
CA THR A 210 -31.72 16.81 2.93
C THR A 210 -32.10 15.78 1.88
N PHE A 211 -33.26 15.16 2.05
CA PHE A 211 -33.74 14.15 1.11
C PHE A 211 -34.00 14.76 -0.27
N PRO A 212 -33.69 14.05 -1.36
CA PRO A 212 -33.98 14.51 -2.71
C PRO A 212 -35.48 14.74 -2.95
N ASP A 213 -35.80 15.65 -3.87
CA ASP A 213 -37.20 15.87 -4.27
C ASP A 213 -37.84 14.59 -4.84
N GLY A 214 -39.08 14.32 -4.44
CA GLY A 214 -39.88 13.21 -4.95
C GLY A 214 -39.63 11.87 -4.26
N VAL A 215 -38.80 11.80 -3.24
CA VAL A 215 -38.69 10.61 -2.38
C VAL A 215 -39.65 10.70 -1.20
N PRO A 216 -40.19 9.56 -0.69
CA PRO A 216 -41.06 9.53 0.48
C PRO A 216 -40.36 10.10 1.74
N ARG A 217 -41.14 10.67 2.66
CA ARG A 217 -40.61 11.13 3.94
C ARG A 217 -40.29 9.98 4.87
N ALA A 218 -39.20 10.12 5.64
CA ALA A 218 -38.77 9.10 6.58
C ALA A 218 -39.58 9.12 7.85
N ARG A 219 -39.91 7.93 8.34
CA ARG A 219 -40.36 7.68 9.72
C ARG A 219 -39.16 7.31 10.60
N LYS A 220 -38.26 6.46 10.09
CA LYS A 220 -37.12 5.93 10.83
C LYS A 220 -36.02 5.53 9.84
N ILE A 221 -34.78 5.88 10.12
CA ILE A 221 -33.65 5.34 9.37
C ILE A 221 -33.41 3.90 9.80
N LEU A 222 -33.32 2.99 8.85
CA LEU A 222 -32.98 1.58 9.09
C LEU A 222 -31.48 1.40 9.19
N TYR A 223 -30.76 1.84 8.16
CA TYR A 223 -29.30 1.84 8.15
C TYR A 223 -28.75 2.83 7.11
N VAL A 224 -27.48 3.13 7.25
CA VAL A 224 -26.69 3.88 6.27
C VAL A 224 -25.48 3.04 5.88
N GLU A 225 -25.21 2.95 4.60
CA GLU A 225 -23.95 2.42 4.05
C GLU A 225 -23.16 3.57 3.45
N ALA A 226 -21.85 3.60 3.65
CA ALA A 226 -20.97 4.55 3.04
C ALA A 226 -19.76 3.82 2.45
N ARG A 227 -19.51 4.01 1.17
CA ARG A 227 -18.35 3.46 0.47
C ARG A 227 -17.43 4.60 0.06
N PRO A 228 -16.21 4.66 0.62
CA PRO A 228 -15.22 5.62 0.18
C PRO A 228 -14.74 5.28 -1.24
N ILE A 229 -14.61 6.31 -2.05
CA ILE A 229 -14.04 6.26 -3.41
C ILE A 229 -12.97 7.35 -3.46
N ILE A 230 -11.72 6.94 -3.54
CA ILE A 230 -10.60 7.87 -3.65
C ILE A 230 -10.59 8.43 -5.07
N THR A 231 -10.55 9.74 -5.17
CA THR A 231 -10.54 10.47 -6.46
C THR A 231 -9.18 11.06 -6.79
N ASP A 232 -8.39 11.40 -5.77
CA ASP A 232 -7.06 11.97 -5.95
C ASP A 232 -6.17 11.74 -4.73
N ASN A 233 -4.84 11.74 -4.98
CA ASN A 233 -3.79 11.73 -3.99
C ASN A 233 -2.84 12.89 -4.25
N ALA A 234 -2.74 13.83 -3.32
CA ALA A 234 -1.83 14.96 -3.43
C ALA A 234 -0.63 14.77 -2.50
N LEU A 235 0.58 14.76 -3.09
CA LEU A 235 1.84 14.76 -2.35
C LEU A 235 2.44 16.15 -2.28
N GLU A 236 2.82 16.55 -1.08
CA GLU A 236 3.58 17.76 -0.80
C GLU A 236 4.82 17.38 0.02
N LYS A 237 5.75 18.31 0.18
CA LYS A 237 6.95 18.05 0.99
C LYS A 237 6.58 17.66 2.42
N GLY A 238 6.86 16.39 2.79
CA GLY A 238 6.59 15.84 4.12
C GLY A 238 5.12 15.52 4.40
N LYS A 239 4.23 15.54 3.39
CA LYS A 239 2.80 15.32 3.57
C LYS A 239 2.18 14.56 2.40
N ALA A 240 1.15 13.78 2.72
CA ALA A 240 0.28 13.15 1.75
C ALA A 240 -1.18 13.46 2.10
N ALA A 241 -1.97 13.86 1.12
CA ALA A 241 -3.40 14.09 1.27
C ALA A 241 -4.17 13.11 0.39
N VAL A 242 -5.19 12.49 0.98
CA VAL A 242 -6.16 11.63 0.30
C VAL A 242 -7.46 12.41 0.13
N GLU A 243 -7.95 12.50 -1.09
CA GLU A 243 -9.22 13.13 -1.42
C GLU A 243 -10.16 12.12 -2.05
N GLY A 244 -11.44 12.21 -1.74
CA GLY A 244 -12.42 11.30 -2.27
C GLY A 244 -13.85 11.71 -1.97
N ILE A 245 -14.76 10.81 -2.33
CA ILE A 245 -16.17 10.90 -2.04
C ILE A 245 -16.64 9.68 -1.25
N LEU A 246 -17.55 9.88 -0.32
CA LEU A 246 -18.31 8.83 0.33
C LEU A 246 -19.61 8.63 -0.47
N ALA A 247 -19.73 7.51 -1.17
CA ALA A 247 -20.99 7.11 -1.79
C ALA A 247 -21.90 6.53 -0.69
N CYS A 248 -22.77 7.36 -0.15
CA CYS A 248 -23.68 7.01 0.94
C CYS A 248 -25.01 6.51 0.38
N GLN A 249 -25.51 5.40 0.90
CA GLN A 249 -26.88 4.90 0.69
C GLN A 249 -27.62 4.97 2.01
N VAL A 250 -28.69 5.75 2.07
CA VAL A 250 -29.59 5.86 3.22
C VAL A 250 -30.81 5.01 2.95
N VAL A 251 -31.10 4.03 3.83
CA VAL A 251 -32.29 3.17 3.76
C VAL A 251 -33.16 3.44 4.96
N TYR A 252 -34.46 3.68 4.74
CA TYR A 252 -35.36 4.14 5.77
C TYR A 252 -36.79 3.63 5.57
N GLN A 253 -37.52 3.56 6.68
CA GLN A 253 -38.98 3.34 6.68
C GLN A 253 -39.69 4.65 6.36
N THR A 254 -40.77 4.53 5.60
CA THR A 254 -41.64 5.67 5.24
C THR A 254 -42.94 5.67 6.04
N ASN A 255 -43.75 6.74 5.90
CA ASN A 255 -45.11 6.78 6.38
C ASN A 255 -46.16 6.35 5.32
N GLU A 256 -45.69 5.94 4.12
CA GLU A 256 -46.57 5.58 3.01
C GLU A 256 -46.82 4.06 3.02
N PRO A 257 -48.04 3.59 3.18
CA PRO A 257 -48.34 2.14 3.24
C PRO A 257 -47.92 1.37 1.98
N ASP A 258 -48.03 1.99 0.82
CA ASP A 258 -47.66 1.38 -0.47
C ASP A 258 -46.14 1.29 -0.70
N VAL A 259 -45.36 2.08 0.04
CA VAL A 259 -43.90 2.14 -0.06
C VAL A 259 -43.29 2.10 1.35
N PRO A 260 -43.36 0.97 2.04
CA PRO A 260 -42.95 0.88 3.47
C PRO A 260 -41.45 1.13 3.68
N VAL A 261 -40.63 0.91 2.67
CA VAL A 261 -39.17 1.17 2.71
C VAL A 261 -38.73 1.89 1.43
N ALA A 262 -37.95 2.93 1.63
CA ALA A 262 -37.32 3.69 0.54
C ALA A 262 -35.82 3.86 0.79
N SER A 263 -35.11 4.28 -0.25
CA SER A 263 -33.69 4.63 -0.13
C SER A 263 -33.33 5.72 -1.11
N PHE A 264 -32.29 6.47 -0.78
CA PHE A 264 -31.64 7.41 -1.71
C PHE A 264 -30.12 7.32 -1.57
N GLN A 265 -29.42 7.89 -2.54
CA GLN A 265 -27.97 7.95 -2.55
C GLN A 265 -27.53 9.41 -2.44
N GLN A 266 -26.41 9.61 -1.73
CA GLN A 266 -25.77 10.91 -1.57
C GLN A 266 -24.26 10.75 -1.62
N GLU A 267 -23.59 11.65 -2.35
CA GLU A 267 -22.15 11.73 -2.37
C GLU A 267 -21.68 12.83 -1.44
N ILE A 268 -20.75 12.53 -0.55
CA ILE A 268 -20.21 13.45 0.44
C ILE A 268 -18.69 13.50 0.27
N PRO A 269 -18.08 14.65 -0.03
CA PRO A 269 -16.64 14.75 -0.21
C PRO A 269 -15.91 14.57 1.13
N PHE A 270 -14.72 13.97 1.08
CA PHE A 270 -13.81 13.93 2.21
C PHE A 270 -12.38 14.23 1.78
N ARG A 271 -11.59 14.71 2.73
CA ARG A 271 -10.16 14.93 2.59
C ARG A 271 -9.46 14.63 3.91
N HIS A 272 -8.34 13.95 3.84
CA HIS A 272 -7.48 13.74 5.00
C HIS A 272 -6.02 13.96 4.62
N THR A 273 -5.27 14.67 5.48
CA THR A 273 -3.85 14.94 5.27
C THR A 273 -3.04 14.29 6.39
N MET A 274 -1.98 13.59 6.01
CA MET A 274 -1.08 12.87 6.91
C MET A 274 0.35 13.36 6.73
N GLU A 275 1.12 13.39 7.80
CA GLU A 275 2.56 13.71 7.76
C GLU A 275 3.34 12.42 7.54
N ILE A 276 4.28 12.44 6.59
CA ILE A 276 5.16 11.33 6.26
C ILE A 276 6.54 11.91 5.92
N ASP A 277 7.52 11.63 6.77
CA ASP A 277 8.87 12.14 6.58
C ASP A 277 9.49 11.65 5.27
N GLY A 278 10.21 12.53 4.59
CA GLY A 278 10.91 12.21 3.34
C GLY A 278 10.09 12.32 2.06
N VAL A 279 8.76 12.49 2.15
CA VAL A 279 7.88 12.62 0.97
C VAL A 279 8.20 13.87 0.16
N GLN A 280 8.19 13.71 -1.17
CA GLN A 280 8.31 14.78 -2.17
C GLN A 280 7.15 14.66 -3.19
N PRO A 281 6.82 15.77 -3.89
CA PRO A 281 5.66 15.80 -4.81
C PRO A 281 5.74 14.87 -6.03
N ASP A 282 6.94 14.43 -6.39
CA ASP A 282 7.23 13.59 -7.57
C ASP A 282 7.24 12.09 -7.27
N MET A 283 6.85 11.69 -6.05
CA MET A 283 6.81 10.30 -5.62
C MET A 283 5.48 9.62 -5.96
N ASP A 284 5.47 8.29 -5.93
CA ASP A 284 4.28 7.48 -6.11
C ASP A 284 3.54 7.29 -4.78
N CYS A 285 2.22 7.33 -4.83
CA CYS A 285 1.35 7.21 -3.68
C CYS A 285 0.29 6.14 -3.93
N GLU A 286 0.21 5.18 -3.03
CA GLU A 286 -0.89 4.22 -2.94
C GLU A 286 -1.70 4.53 -1.69
N SER A 287 -3.02 4.59 -1.81
CA SER A 287 -3.89 4.96 -0.70
C SER A 287 -5.12 4.08 -0.63
N GLU A 288 -5.59 3.87 0.59
CA GLU A 288 -6.81 3.15 0.93
C GLU A 288 -7.66 4.00 1.87
N ALA A 289 -8.98 3.90 1.71
CA ALA A 289 -9.92 4.53 2.62
C ALA A 289 -11.02 3.54 3.00
N THR A 290 -11.37 3.50 4.28
CA THR A 290 -12.41 2.63 4.82
C THR A 290 -13.34 3.46 5.69
N ALA A 291 -14.66 3.38 5.44
CA ALA A 291 -15.66 3.95 6.35
C ALA A 291 -15.87 2.96 7.51
N GLU A 292 -15.78 3.48 8.73
CA GLU A 292 -15.99 2.71 9.95
C GLU A 292 -17.45 2.87 10.45
N ASP A 293 -17.69 2.66 11.73
CA ASP A 293 -19.03 2.69 12.32
C ASP A 293 -19.77 4.01 12.08
N ILE A 294 -20.78 3.96 11.22
CA ILE A 294 -21.56 5.11 10.80
C ILE A 294 -22.62 5.42 11.85
N ASN A 295 -22.55 6.63 12.42
CA ASN A 295 -23.60 7.15 13.27
C ASN A 295 -24.52 8.07 12.46
N TYR A 296 -25.82 7.92 12.66
CA TYR A 296 -26.83 8.73 11.99
C TYR A 296 -27.99 9.09 12.91
N ALA A 297 -28.61 10.23 12.65
CA ALA A 297 -29.79 10.68 13.37
C ALA A 297 -30.77 11.35 12.40
N LEU A 298 -32.05 10.95 12.46
CA LEU A 298 -33.11 11.63 11.73
C LEU A 298 -33.40 12.97 12.45
N LEU A 299 -33.13 14.10 11.81
CA LEU A 299 -33.36 15.44 12.35
C LEU A 299 -34.77 15.92 12.04
N ALA A 300 -35.26 15.64 10.83
CA ALA A 300 -36.60 15.89 10.36
C ALA A 300 -37.02 14.73 9.43
N GLN A 301 -38.30 14.68 9.03
CA GLN A 301 -38.81 13.61 8.15
C GLN A 301 -38.11 13.58 6.75
N ASP A 302 -37.40 14.64 6.42
CA ASP A 302 -36.67 14.86 5.17
C ASP A 302 -35.21 15.31 5.38
N GLU A 303 -34.65 15.12 6.60
CA GLU A 303 -33.28 15.49 6.92
C GLU A 303 -32.62 14.48 7.85
N VAL A 304 -31.43 14.00 7.50
CA VAL A 304 -30.63 13.08 8.31
C VAL A 304 -29.23 13.64 8.55
N GLU A 305 -28.77 13.64 9.81
CA GLU A 305 -27.37 13.89 10.14
C GLU A 305 -26.57 12.62 10.03
N LEU A 306 -25.46 12.66 9.32
CA LEU A 306 -24.51 11.56 9.15
C LEU A 306 -23.18 11.94 9.82
N LYS A 307 -22.61 10.98 10.58
CA LYS A 307 -21.26 11.07 11.16
C LYS A 307 -20.51 9.81 10.80
N ILE A 308 -19.56 9.95 9.88
CA ILE A 308 -18.87 8.85 9.25
C ILE A 308 -17.37 8.98 9.54
N PRO A 309 -16.82 8.14 10.44
CA PRO A 309 -15.38 8.02 10.59
C PRO A 309 -14.79 7.37 9.34
N VAL A 310 -13.74 7.96 8.77
CA VAL A 310 -13.03 7.42 7.62
C VAL A 310 -11.58 7.21 8.02
N LEU A 311 -11.14 5.96 8.03
CA LEU A 311 -9.74 5.58 8.16
C LEU A 311 -9.08 5.69 6.79
N CYS A 312 -8.06 6.54 6.68
CA CYS A 312 -7.22 6.66 5.50
C CYS A 312 -5.84 6.05 5.78
N ARG A 313 -5.31 5.28 4.84
CA ARG A 313 -3.94 4.75 4.85
C ARG A 313 -3.24 5.21 3.59
N VAL A 314 -1.98 5.56 3.72
CA VAL A 314 -1.13 5.99 2.60
C VAL A 314 0.21 5.32 2.71
N SER A 315 0.67 4.77 1.60
CA SER A 315 2.03 4.26 1.40
C SER A 315 2.70 5.03 0.27
N VAL A 316 3.86 5.60 0.53
CA VAL A 316 4.60 6.40 -0.44
C VAL A 316 5.89 5.69 -0.83
N SER A 317 6.16 5.66 -2.12
CA SER A 317 7.35 5.06 -2.70
C SER A 317 7.94 5.97 -3.77
N GLN A 318 9.24 5.83 -4.01
CA GLN A 318 9.96 6.53 -5.07
C GLN A 318 10.51 5.53 -6.07
N ILE A 319 10.38 5.83 -7.36
CA ILE A 319 11.06 5.08 -8.41
C ILE A 319 12.41 5.75 -8.66
N ILE A 320 13.49 5.06 -8.30
CA ILE A 320 14.84 5.51 -8.58
C ILE A 320 15.41 4.76 -9.77
N GLU A 321 16.08 5.48 -10.68
CA GLU A 321 16.83 4.88 -11.76
C GLU A 321 18.29 4.73 -11.34
N LYS A 322 18.85 3.51 -11.47
CA LYS A 322 20.24 3.21 -11.21
C LYS A 322 20.87 2.56 -12.44
N ASP A 323 22.11 2.93 -12.75
CA ASP A 323 22.90 2.19 -13.70
C ASP A 323 23.53 0.98 -13.00
N VAL A 324 23.52 -0.19 -13.64
CA VAL A 324 24.16 -1.40 -13.15
C VAL A 324 25.08 -1.94 -14.24
N ILE A 325 26.30 -2.31 -13.88
CA ILE A 325 27.24 -2.91 -14.81
C ILE A 325 26.86 -4.37 -15.07
N ILE A 326 26.63 -4.72 -16.33
CA ILE A 326 26.31 -6.08 -16.78
C ILE A 326 27.52 -6.80 -17.36
N SER A 327 28.49 -6.05 -17.92
CA SER A 327 29.79 -6.60 -18.34
C SER A 327 30.87 -5.52 -18.30
N ALA A 328 32.11 -5.94 -18.06
CA ALA A 328 33.29 -5.10 -18.14
C ALA A 328 34.42 -5.91 -18.74
N GLU A 329 34.91 -5.52 -19.89
CA GLU A 329 35.91 -6.26 -20.67
C GLU A 329 37.11 -5.36 -20.95
N GLU A 330 38.31 -5.95 -20.92
CA GLU A 330 39.53 -5.28 -21.34
C GLU A 330 39.53 -5.09 -22.87
N THR A 331 39.91 -3.90 -23.32
CA THR A 331 40.03 -3.60 -24.74
C THR A 331 41.51 -3.58 -25.16
N GLU A 332 41.77 -3.86 -26.44
CA GLU A 332 43.13 -3.82 -27.02
C GLU A 332 43.70 -2.37 -27.09
N GLU A 333 42.88 -1.36 -26.79
CA GLU A 333 43.35 0.03 -26.80
C GLU A 333 44.29 0.29 -25.62
N THR A 334 45.51 0.73 -25.94
CA THR A 334 46.46 1.19 -24.93
C THR A 334 46.10 2.59 -24.44
N LYS A 335 45.74 2.72 -23.17
CA LYS A 335 45.66 4.05 -22.54
C LYS A 335 47.01 4.74 -22.60
N GLY A 336 47.03 6.00 -23.09
CA GLY A 336 48.26 6.79 -23.19
C GLY A 336 49.08 6.76 -21.90
N LYS A 337 50.30 6.20 -22.01
CA LYS A 337 51.24 5.96 -20.89
C LYS A 337 52.00 7.24 -20.42
N GLU A 338 51.60 8.43 -20.89
CA GLU A 338 52.33 9.63 -20.54
C GLU A 338 52.08 10.00 -19.07
N PRO A 339 53.20 10.08 -18.27
CA PRO A 339 53.16 10.59 -16.89
C PRO A 339 52.87 12.08 -16.93
N GLY A 340 52.15 12.55 -15.97
CA GLY A 340 51.82 13.98 -15.91
C GLY A 340 51.39 14.45 -14.53
N ILE A 341 51.68 15.71 -14.30
CA ILE A 341 51.17 16.45 -13.14
C ILE A 341 50.15 17.47 -13.68
N TYR A 342 48.94 17.36 -13.24
CA TYR A 342 47.86 18.26 -13.65
C TYR A 342 47.37 19.09 -12.49
N ILE A 343 47.13 20.36 -12.74
CA ILE A 343 46.42 21.25 -11.81
C ILE A 343 44.98 21.34 -12.34
N TYR A 344 44.04 20.85 -11.55
CA TYR A 344 42.64 20.85 -11.90
C TYR A 344 41.84 21.76 -10.96
N TYR A 345 40.95 22.58 -11.49
CA TYR A 345 40.02 23.37 -10.71
C TYR A 345 38.65 22.68 -10.79
N VAL A 346 38.13 22.30 -9.62
CA VAL A 346 36.86 21.60 -9.47
C VAL A 346 35.71 22.44 -10.06
N LYS A 347 34.93 21.85 -10.92
CA LYS A 347 33.71 22.45 -11.52
C LYS A 347 32.47 22.08 -10.68
N PRO A 348 31.35 22.81 -10.85
CA PRO A 348 30.07 22.34 -10.35
C PRO A 348 29.82 20.91 -10.88
N ASP A 349 29.24 20.03 -10.05
CA ASP A 349 28.90 18.63 -10.35
C ASP A 349 30.09 17.66 -10.50
N ASP A 350 31.34 18.12 -10.35
CA ASP A 350 32.48 17.21 -10.29
C ASP A 350 32.47 16.39 -8.99
N THR A 351 32.79 15.11 -9.13
CA THR A 351 33.07 14.19 -8.01
C THR A 351 34.51 13.73 -8.07
N LEU A 352 35.07 13.28 -6.93
CA LEU A 352 36.42 12.66 -6.94
C LEU A 352 36.47 11.47 -7.91
N TRP A 353 35.37 10.71 -8.01
CA TRP A 353 35.23 9.61 -8.98
C TRP A 353 35.36 10.09 -10.42
N SER A 354 34.60 11.09 -10.82
CA SER A 354 34.60 11.61 -12.20
C SER A 354 35.96 12.17 -12.58
N ILE A 355 36.63 12.86 -11.66
CA ILE A 355 37.97 13.41 -11.83
C ILE A 355 39.01 12.29 -11.93
N ALA A 356 38.98 11.32 -11.00
CA ALA A 356 39.91 10.20 -10.98
C ALA A 356 39.82 9.36 -12.28
N LYS A 357 38.59 9.06 -12.72
CA LYS A 357 38.32 8.36 -13.99
C LYS A 357 38.84 9.14 -15.18
N LYS A 358 38.59 10.45 -15.25
CA LYS A 358 39.04 11.34 -16.33
C LYS A 358 40.56 11.39 -16.48
N TYR A 359 41.28 11.40 -15.37
CA TYR A 359 42.73 11.49 -15.37
C TYR A 359 43.46 10.16 -15.20
N ASN A 360 42.73 9.02 -15.28
CA ASN A 360 43.26 7.67 -15.11
C ASN A 360 44.12 7.53 -13.84
N THR A 361 43.62 7.98 -12.71
CA THR A 361 44.25 7.85 -11.39
C THR A 361 43.19 7.27 -10.41
N THR A 362 43.55 7.06 -9.17
CA THR A 362 42.63 6.58 -8.13
C THR A 362 42.20 7.74 -7.21
N ILE A 363 41.00 7.60 -6.60
CA ILE A 363 40.57 8.56 -5.56
C ILE A 363 41.59 8.65 -4.43
N SER A 364 42.13 7.51 -3.99
CA SER A 364 43.16 7.45 -2.95
C SER A 364 44.41 8.28 -3.29
N ASN A 365 44.84 8.27 -4.58
CA ASN A 365 45.94 9.11 -5.01
C ASN A 365 45.61 10.60 -4.99
N ILE A 366 44.39 10.98 -5.41
CA ILE A 366 43.96 12.39 -5.35
C ILE A 366 43.94 12.86 -3.90
N LEU A 367 43.34 12.12 -2.98
CA LEU A 367 43.28 12.46 -1.57
C LEU A 367 44.69 12.59 -0.95
N LYS A 368 45.57 11.63 -1.22
CA LYS A 368 46.94 11.58 -0.69
C LYS A 368 47.75 12.82 -1.06
N TYR A 369 47.66 13.29 -2.29
CA TYR A 369 48.49 14.39 -2.78
C TYR A 369 47.87 15.79 -2.53
N ASN A 370 46.61 15.87 -2.08
CA ASN A 370 45.92 17.10 -1.82
C ASN A 370 45.65 17.36 -0.32
N THR A 371 46.09 16.47 0.56
CA THR A 371 45.94 16.59 2.03
C THR A 371 44.44 16.81 2.42
N MET A 372 43.54 16.10 1.77
CA MET A 372 42.11 16.19 2.02
C MET A 372 41.69 15.13 3.04
N GLU A 373 40.92 15.56 4.07
CA GLU A 373 40.42 14.67 5.12
C GLU A 373 39.08 14.02 4.75
N ASN A 374 38.36 14.57 3.77
CA ASN A 374 37.06 14.07 3.34
C ASN A 374 36.89 14.18 1.81
N GLU A 375 35.89 13.50 1.29
CA GLU A 375 35.59 13.45 -0.13
C GLU A 375 34.78 14.64 -0.66
N THR A 376 34.52 15.65 0.17
CA THR A 376 33.69 16.79 -0.22
C THR A 376 34.50 17.79 -1.05
N LEU A 377 34.04 18.02 -2.29
CA LEU A 377 34.66 18.98 -3.20
C LEU A 377 33.83 20.27 -3.28
N ALA A 378 34.49 21.42 -3.06
CA ALA A 378 33.86 22.71 -3.36
C ALA A 378 34.24 23.17 -4.79
N PRO A 379 33.32 23.70 -5.59
CA PRO A 379 33.65 24.31 -6.87
C PRO A 379 34.75 25.40 -6.72
N GLY A 380 35.72 25.37 -7.64
CA GLY A 380 36.89 26.24 -7.59
C GLY A 380 38.07 25.72 -6.75
N THR A 381 37.90 24.62 -6.01
CA THR A 381 39.01 23.98 -5.30
C THR A 381 40.10 23.55 -6.31
N ARG A 382 41.36 23.87 -5.98
CA ARG A 382 42.50 23.45 -6.78
C ARG A 382 42.99 22.08 -6.33
N LEU A 383 42.97 21.11 -7.26
CA LEU A 383 43.48 19.75 -7.05
C LEU A 383 44.79 19.54 -7.82
N LEU A 384 45.75 18.90 -7.19
CA LEU A 384 46.97 18.40 -7.80
C LEU A 384 46.77 16.91 -8.11
N ILE A 385 46.82 16.57 -9.41
CA ILE A 385 46.54 15.19 -9.89
C ILE A 385 47.84 14.62 -10.46
N PHE A 386 48.27 13.51 -9.87
CA PHE A 386 49.44 12.77 -10.36
C PHE A 386 48.96 11.54 -11.16
N LYS A 387 49.34 11.49 -12.41
CA LYS A 387 49.22 10.29 -13.23
C LYS A 387 50.49 9.48 -13.08
N LYS A 388 50.43 8.30 -12.46
CA LYS A 388 51.58 7.46 -12.13
C LYS A 388 52.21 6.84 -13.36
N LEU A 389 53.56 6.80 -13.39
CA LEU A 389 54.35 5.95 -14.28
C LEU A 389 54.19 4.48 -13.89
N ASP A 390 54.10 3.63 -14.90
CA ASP A 390 54.27 2.20 -14.72
C ASP A 390 55.70 1.91 -14.30
N SER A 391 55.90 1.32 -13.12
CA SER A 391 57.24 0.99 -12.62
C SER A 391 57.99 -0.14 -13.37
N SER A 392 57.41 -0.58 -14.48
CA SER A 392 57.95 -1.67 -15.31
C SER A 392 58.90 -1.18 -16.43
N VAL A 393 59.27 0.12 -16.43
CA VAL A 393 60.22 0.68 -17.41
C VAL A 393 61.31 1.41 -16.65
N ILE A 394 62.08 0.71 -15.83
CA ILE A 394 63.48 1.03 -15.44
C ILE A 394 64.28 -0.26 -15.47
#